data_86d6e2b6cb84ef73d7149b6dfe095e83
#
_entry.id   86d6e2b6cb84ef73d7149b6dfe095e83
#
_cell.length_a   1.000
_cell.length_b   1.000
_cell.length_c   1.000
_cell.angle_alpha   90.00
_cell.angle_beta   90.00
_cell.angle_gamma   90.00
#
_symmetry.space_group_name_H-M   'P 1'
#
loop_
_entity.id
_entity.type
_entity.pdbx_description
1 polymer ?
#
loop_
_entity_poly.entity_id
_entity_poly.type
_entity_poly.pdbx_seq_one_letter_code
_entity_poly.pdbx_strand_id
1 'polypeptide(L)'
;MANLIIPNEDQHNYIVGIDFGHGETSAAICPIEWGKDAGQRETKILDIDLDIAARKKVITSSICRVSGGILIGDEAFEHTTDNNGIRVCFKQKPFSIDGEAEKLMIDYMKAVYARVRESQEELSDTNHIVYIARPSGWTEEAKEIYRQMAIEAGIPLGGLTSESRAAIFYAKSPNVNFAKEISKGAIVFDLGSSTLDFTYLSDNDKPIDFGYDLGASIIDNAIFENMMQKDENIRMFTEKYPAYNDALKFKARKFKEEAYSRNENSKTIGGFPLGNIIADNEDSYDEYADVYVKLRITNLAELNTMIESTTCYMKRLKNALIDFKENKIPEKSVNGVFLTGGASRMNFIRPLIAETFNLPLDKVKIDNDNPSLTISRGIALLGATDVITSVLIKKLRKKILSLINNEQMLAKLIDSLVEEVIAQSWDVVSSTCSYWVKFGKTTDEEELKTLVDKNFKDFQRNKVSQIVNDTLYHFINETSEDIRKQMNEIISRYAPGREISSTVKIQLGNIEAINSSLSDMSKAITEICDSISNTLVDIFWKAIAVYLWGIFCLPYYIFKALRSDESKRKGKASEILGKKAKVTSQVRQNVKAELGKNADFKNSVTMSLHKYFTKLIELNLQKVIIPIE
;
A
#
# COMPACT_ATOMS: atom_id res chain seq x y z
N MET A 1 -7.90 -14.99 -12.25
CA MET A 1 -7.10 -14.32 -11.22
C MET A 1 -6.73 -15.35 -10.18
N ALA A 2 -5.45 -15.53 -9.94
CA ALA A 2 -4.95 -16.45 -8.93
C ALA A 2 -5.41 -15.96 -7.52
N ASN A 3 -5.93 -16.89 -6.71
CA ASN A 3 -6.44 -16.55 -5.39
C ASN A 3 -5.29 -16.39 -4.39
N LEU A 4 -5.02 -15.15 -4.00
CA LEU A 4 -4.13 -14.86 -2.87
C LEU A 4 -4.76 -15.33 -1.56
N ILE A 5 -3.92 -15.72 -0.59
CA ILE A 5 -4.37 -16.07 0.75
C ILE A 5 -4.91 -14.81 1.45
N ILE A 6 -6.13 -14.91 1.97
CA ILE A 6 -6.73 -13.85 2.79
C ILE A 6 -6.25 -14.00 4.23
N PRO A 7 -5.60 -12.98 4.83
CA PRO A 7 -5.15 -13.03 6.21
C PRO A 7 -6.26 -13.32 7.20
N ASN A 8 -5.98 -14.20 8.17
CA ASN A 8 -6.89 -14.55 9.27
C ASN A 8 -6.11 -14.52 10.60
N GLU A 9 -6.55 -13.72 11.57
CA GLU A 9 -5.91 -13.53 12.88
C GLU A 9 -5.88 -14.83 13.72
N ASP A 10 -6.88 -15.69 13.57
CA ASP A 10 -7.00 -16.93 14.35
C ASP A 10 -6.14 -18.06 13.79
N GLN A 11 -5.65 -17.93 12.56
CA GLN A 11 -4.96 -18.99 11.84
C GLN A 11 -3.50 -18.66 11.53
N HIS A 12 -3.24 -17.47 10.97
CA HIS A 12 -1.92 -17.11 10.46
C HIS A 12 -1.10 -16.41 11.55
N ASN A 13 0.04 -16.98 11.89
CA ASN A 13 0.94 -16.46 12.94
C ASN A 13 2.29 -16.01 12.40
N TYR A 14 2.63 -16.37 11.15
CA TYR A 14 3.92 -16.09 10.56
C TYR A 14 3.81 -15.56 9.15
N ILE A 15 4.72 -14.67 8.80
CA ILE A 15 5.02 -14.29 7.43
C ILE A 15 6.38 -14.86 7.04
N VAL A 16 6.42 -15.51 5.89
CA VAL A 16 7.66 -15.94 5.26
C VAL A 16 7.92 -15.03 4.06
N GLY A 17 9.05 -14.36 4.06
CA GLY A 17 9.54 -13.57 2.93
C GLY A 17 10.58 -14.38 2.16
N ILE A 18 10.34 -14.65 0.87
CA ILE A 18 11.30 -15.36 0.01
C ILE A 18 11.74 -14.44 -1.12
N ASP A 19 13.02 -14.24 -1.22
CA ASP A 19 13.66 -13.60 -2.37
C ASP A 19 14.20 -14.67 -3.31
N PHE A 20 13.47 -14.94 -4.38
CA PHE A 20 13.93 -15.77 -5.48
C PHE A 20 14.79 -14.93 -6.43
N GLY A 21 16.05 -14.70 -6.07
CA GLY A 21 16.95 -13.93 -6.92
C GLY A 21 17.45 -14.70 -8.14
N HIS A 22 17.90 -13.98 -9.17
CA HIS A 22 18.49 -14.59 -10.38
C HIS A 22 19.79 -15.36 -10.08
N GLY A 23 20.55 -14.88 -9.13
CA GLY A 23 21.83 -15.50 -8.73
C GLY A 23 21.78 -16.19 -7.38
N GLU A 24 21.05 -15.65 -6.43
CA GLU A 24 20.94 -16.14 -5.04
C GLU A 24 19.50 -16.12 -4.59
N THR A 25 19.17 -17.06 -3.71
CA THR A 25 17.88 -17.13 -3.06
C THR A 25 18.09 -17.09 -1.56
N SER A 26 17.24 -16.33 -0.88
CA SER A 26 17.20 -16.22 0.58
C SER A 26 15.78 -16.19 1.10
N ALA A 27 15.58 -16.56 2.36
CA ALA A 27 14.29 -16.53 3.02
C ALA A 27 14.41 -16.04 4.47
N ALA A 28 13.36 -15.37 4.93
CA ALA A 28 13.25 -14.91 6.31
C ALA A 28 11.83 -15.11 6.83
N ILE A 29 11.68 -15.31 8.13
CA ILE A 29 10.41 -15.45 8.83
C ILE A 29 10.22 -14.31 9.82
N CYS A 30 9.01 -13.77 9.87
CA CYS A 30 8.58 -12.75 10.81
C CYS A 30 7.28 -13.20 11.49
N PRO A 31 7.21 -13.33 12.83
CA PRO A 31 5.94 -13.60 13.51
C PRO A 31 5.00 -12.40 13.37
N ILE A 32 3.70 -12.70 13.19
CA ILE A 32 2.65 -11.69 13.20
C ILE A 32 2.18 -11.51 14.63
N GLU A 33 2.56 -10.43 15.26
CA GLU A 33 2.14 -10.16 16.64
C GLU A 33 0.77 -9.47 16.67
N TRP A 34 -0.28 -10.29 16.53
CA TRP A 34 -1.66 -9.85 16.62
C TRP A 34 -1.95 -9.19 17.98
N GLY A 35 -2.64 -8.07 17.96
CA GLY A 35 -3.13 -7.39 19.18
C GLY A 35 -2.08 -6.66 20.02
N LYS A 36 -0.80 -6.74 19.70
CA LYS A 36 0.20 -5.87 20.33
C LYS A 36 0.17 -4.48 19.70
N ASP A 37 0.27 -3.45 20.54
CA ASP A 37 0.53 -2.09 20.06
C ASP A 37 1.87 -2.10 19.31
N ALA A 38 1.94 -1.43 18.15
CA ALA A 38 3.14 -1.54 17.29
C ALA A 38 4.42 -1.02 17.98
N GLY A 39 4.31 -0.16 19.01
CA GLY A 39 5.44 0.22 19.88
C GLY A 39 5.91 -0.92 20.81
N GLN A 40 5.12 -1.98 20.97
CA GLN A 40 5.42 -3.17 21.77
C GLN A 40 5.76 -4.39 20.91
N ARG A 41 5.66 -4.25 19.58
CA ARG A 41 6.01 -5.33 18.66
C ARG A 41 7.52 -5.42 18.54
N GLU A 42 8.07 -6.50 19.04
CA GLU A 42 9.43 -6.89 18.70
C GLU A 42 9.42 -7.43 17.28
N THR A 43 9.90 -6.66 16.32
CA THR A 43 10.12 -7.14 14.94
C THR A 43 11.28 -8.13 14.95
N LYS A 44 11.01 -9.36 15.39
CA LYS A 44 11.98 -10.44 15.39
C LYS A 44 11.97 -11.09 14.01
N ILE A 45 12.94 -10.72 13.18
CA ILE A 45 13.18 -11.40 11.90
C ILE A 45 14.17 -12.50 12.14
N LEU A 46 13.89 -13.69 11.65
CA LEU A 46 14.79 -14.82 11.64
C LEU A 46 15.09 -15.21 10.19
N ASP A 47 16.37 -15.30 9.87
CA ASP A 47 16.80 -15.83 8.57
C ASP A 47 16.64 -17.34 8.56
N ILE A 48 16.17 -17.88 7.45
CA ILE A 48 15.91 -19.31 7.28
C ILE A 48 17.15 -19.99 6.65
N ASP A 49 17.57 -21.11 7.22
CA ASP A 49 18.63 -21.92 6.64
C ASP A 49 18.07 -22.71 5.45
N LEU A 50 18.41 -22.30 4.22
CA LEU A 50 17.99 -22.95 2.98
C LEU A 50 18.87 -24.14 2.60
N ASP A 51 20.12 -24.15 3.07
CA ASP A 51 20.97 -25.33 3.10
C ASP A 51 21.08 -25.78 4.57
N ILE A 52 20.27 -26.76 4.95
CA ILE A 52 20.14 -27.21 6.33
C ILE A 52 21.42 -27.87 6.81
N ALA A 53 22.08 -28.65 5.95
CA ALA A 53 23.31 -29.38 6.28
C ALA A 53 24.49 -28.43 6.54
N ALA A 54 24.66 -27.44 5.67
CA ALA A 54 25.75 -26.44 5.78
C ALA A 54 25.32 -25.20 6.58
N ARG A 55 24.07 -25.12 7.07
CA ARG A 55 23.48 -23.96 7.77
C ARG A 55 23.64 -22.66 7.00
N LYS A 56 23.46 -22.71 5.67
CA LYS A 56 23.53 -21.53 4.81
C LYS A 56 22.17 -20.89 4.64
N LYS A 57 22.08 -19.61 4.93
CA LYS A 57 20.87 -18.78 4.78
C LYS A 57 20.65 -18.29 3.35
N VAL A 58 21.71 -18.25 2.57
CA VAL A 58 21.71 -17.86 1.17
C VAL A 58 22.25 -19.04 0.36
N ILE A 59 21.48 -19.46 -0.64
CA ILE A 59 21.89 -20.48 -1.60
C ILE A 59 22.01 -19.89 -3.01
N THR A 60 22.86 -20.46 -3.82
CA THR A 60 22.89 -20.13 -5.25
C THR A 60 21.58 -20.55 -5.90
N SER A 61 21.01 -19.69 -6.75
CA SER A 61 19.82 -20.02 -7.54
C SER A 61 20.21 -20.98 -8.67
N SER A 62 20.27 -22.24 -8.31
CA SER A 62 20.68 -23.36 -9.16
C SER A 62 19.74 -24.54 -8.96
N ILE A 63 19.52 -25.34 -10.00
CA ILE A 63 18.63 -26.47 -10.00
C ILE A 63 19.17 -27.59 -10.88
N CYS A 64 19.06 -28.83 -10.40
CA CYS A 64 19.32 -30.04 -11.16
C CYS A 64 18.16 -31.03 -10.98
N ARG A 65 17.62 -31.57 -12.08
CA ARG A 65 16.60 -32.62 -12.04
C ARG A 65 17.28 -33.96 -12.04
N VAL A 66 17.04 -34.77 -11.03
CA VAL A 66 17.57 -36.12 -10.89
C VAL A 66 16.44 -37.17 -10.84
N SER A 67 16.76 -38.45 -10.99
CA SER A 67 15.75 -39.53 -10.94
C SER A 67 14.94 -39.56 -9.63
N GLY A 68 15.50 -39.04 -8.54
CA GLY A 68 14.87 -38.96 -7.23
C GLY A 68 14.13 -37.67 -6.92
N GLY A 69 14.16 -36.66 -7.83
CA GLY A 69 13.51 -35.38 -7.59
C GLY A 69 14.29 -34.16 -8.10
N ILE A 70 14.27 -33.11 -7.34
CA ILE A 70 14.88 -31.82 -7.69
C ILE A 70 15.90 -31.45 -6.61
N LEU A 71 17.12 -31.16 -7.02
CA LEU A 71 18.20 -30.64 -6.17
C LEU A 71 18.39 -29.15 -6.44
N ILE A 72 18.74 -28.38 -5.40
CA ILE A 72 18.95 -26.95 -5.49
C ILE A 72 20.24 -26.51 -4.76
N GLY A 73 20.75 -25.34 -5.12
CA GLY A 73 21.96 -24.79 -4.49
C GLY A 73 23.23 -25.58 -4.83
N ASP A 74 24.14 -25.68 -3.88
CA ASP A 74 25.43 -26.38 -4.05
C ASP A 74 25.20 -27.88 -4.30
N GLU A 75 24.17 -28.48 -3.71
CA GLU A 75 23.80 -29.88 -3.94
C GLU A 75 23.47 -30.16 -5.42
N ALA A 76 22.78 -29.23 -6.10
CA ALA A 76 22.53 -29.33 -7.53
C ALA A 76 23.81 -29.35 -8.37
N PHE A 77 24.81 -28.60 -7.94
CA PHE A 77 26.09 -28.53 -8.61
C PHE A 77 26.85 -29.87 -8.52
N GLU A 78 26.84 -30.52 -7.35
CA GLU A 78 27.53 -31.78 -7.10
C GLU A 78 26.96 -32.97 -7.89
N HIS A 79 25.75 -32.82 -8.46
CA HIS A 79 25.05 -33.87 -9.21
C HIS A 79 25.03 -33.59 -10.73
N THR A 80 25.93 -32.75 -11.24
CA THR A 80 26.10 -32.55 -12.68
C THR A 80 26.75 -33.76 -13.30
N THR A 81 26.17 -34.27 -14.40
CA THR A 81 26.63 -35.41 -15.18
C THR A 81 26.79 -35.04 -16.65
N ASP A 82 27.38 -35.94 -17.45
CA ASP A 82 27.58 -35.72 -18.88
C ASP A 82 26.27 -35.42 -19.64
N ASN A 83 25.17 -36.03 -19.20
CA ASN A 83 23.85 -35.95 -19.85
C ASN A 83 22.86 -35.03 -19.10
N ASN A 84 23.14 -34.63 -17.88
CA ASN A 84 22.23 -33.83 -17.07
C ASN A 84 23.02 -32.82 -16.21
N GLY A 85 22.90 -31.56 -16.54
CA GLY A 85 23.64 -30.50 -15.87
C GLY A 85 22.78 -29.66 -14.96
N ILE A 86 23.47 -29.05 -14.02
CA ILE A 86 22.92 -27.92 -13.26
C ILE A 86 22.42 -26.83 -14.23
N ARG A 87 21.35 -26.16 -13.85
CA ARG A 87 20.87 -24.95 -14.53
C ARG A 87 21.01 -23.77 -13.57
N VAL A 88 21.55 -22.67 -14.07
CA VAL A 88 21.70 -21.39 -13.35
C VAL A 88 21.14 -20.26 -14.20
N CYS A 89 20.94 -19.08 -13.60
CA CYS A 89 20.47 -17.90 -14.32
C CYS A 89 19.13 -18.07 -15.08
N PHE A 90 18.25 -18.93 -14.57
CA PHE A 90 16.97 -19.28 -15.21
C PHE A 90 15.81 -18.33 -14.83
N LYS A 91 15.93 -17.50 -13.75
CA LYS A 91 14.92 -16.49 -13.46
C LYS A 91 14.96 -15.41 -14.53
N GLN A 92 13.97 -15.41 -15.39
CA GLN A 92 13.78 -14.43 -16.46
C GLN A 92 12.43 -13.72 -16.27
N LYS A 93 12.22 -12.61 -16.99
CA LYS A 93 10.90 -11.98 -17.07
C LYS A 93 9.93 -12.96 -17.72
N PRO A 94 8.88 -13.40 -17.02
CA PRO A 94 8.01 -14.44 -17.55
C PRO A 94 7.09 -13.91 -18.65
N PHE A 95 6.87 -14.75 -19.68
CA PHE A 95 5.98 -14.45 -20.81
C PHE A 95 4.78 -15.40 -20.89
N SER A 96 4.92 -16.62 -20.37
CA SER A 96 3.88 -17.66 -20.38
C SER A 96 4.11 -18.64 -19.25
N ILE A 97 3.05 -19.10 -18.59
CA ILE A 97 3.13 -20.12 -17.53
C ILE A 97 3.67 -21.46 -18.05
N ASP A 98 3.46 -21.75 -19.33
CA ASP A 98 3.86 -23.01 -19.98
C ASP A 98 5.26 -22.98 -20.58
N GLY A 99 5.98 -21.86 -20.49
CA GLY A 99 7.35 -21.74 -20.97
C GLY A 99 8.31 -22.69 -20.26
N GLU A 100 9.40 -23.08 -20.92
CA GLU A 100 10.39 -24.00 -20.34
C GLU A 100 11.11 -23.35 -19.14
N ALA A 101 11.47 -22.08 -19.24
CA ALA A 101 12.11 -21.34 -18.16
C ALA A 101 11.16 -21.15 -16.96
N GLU A 102 9.89 -20.89 -17.23
CA GLU A 102 8.86 -20.75 -16.21
C GLU A 102 8.59 -22.07 -15.49
N LYS A 103 8.51 -23.20 -16.20
CA LYS A 103 8.41 -24.53 -15.57
C LYS A 103 9.60 -24.86 -14.70
N LEU A 104 10.81 -24.51 -15.15
CA LEU A 104 12.01 -24.68 -14.34
C LEU A 104 11.96 -23.80 -13.08
N MET A 105 11.46 -22.59 -13.19
CA MET A 105 11.27 -21.68 -12.06
C MET A 105 10.19 -22.17 -11.09
N ILE A 106 9.09 -22.76 -11.57
CA ILE A 106 8.06 -23.38 -10.71
C ILE A 106 8.66 -24.53 -9.91
N ASP A 107 9.42 -25.42 -10.56
CA ASP A 107 10.10 -26.53 -9.88
C ASP A 107 11.08 -26.01 -8.81
N TYR A 108 11.83 -24.96 -9.13
CA TYR A 108 12.74 -24.32 -8.18
C TYR A 108 12.00 -23.69 -7.00
N MET A 109 10.93 -22.94 -7.25
CA MET A 109 10.09 -22.35 -6.21
C MET A 109 9.55 -23.42 -5.26
N LYS A 110 9.07 -24.54 -5.82
CA LYS A 110 8.57 -25.68 -5.05
C LYS A 110 9.64 -26.29 -4.15
N ALA A 111 10.86 -26.49 -4.69
CA ALA A 111 11.97 -27.06 -3.93
C ALA A 111 12.45 -26.11 -2.81
N VAL A 112 12.58 -24.82 -3.10
CA VAL A 112 12.94 -23.82 -2.07
C VAL A 112 11.88 -23.74 -0.97
N TYR A 113 10.59 -23.74 -1.34
CA TYR A 113 9.53 -23.69 -0.34
C TYR A 113 9.50 -24.96 0.53
N ALA A 114 9.79 -26.13 -0.04
CA ALA A 114 9.95 -27.35 0.73
C ALA A 114 11.10 -27.23 1.75
N ARG A 115 12.25 -26.66 1.37
CA ARG A 115 13.37 -26.38 2.28
C ARG A 115 13.01 -25.41 3.40
N VAL A 116 12.24 -24.34 3.07
CA VAL A 116 11.73 -23.40 4.08
C VAL A 116 10.91 -24.14 5.14
N ARG A 117 10.01 -25.02 4.71
CA ARG A 117 9.15 -25.81 5.60
C ARG A 117 9.94 -26.82 6.45
N GLU A 118 10.93 -27.45 5.85
CA GLU A 118 11.80 -28.41 6.53
C GLU A 118 12.70 -27.74 7.58
N SER A 119 13.17 -26.53 7.29
CA SER A 119 14.06 -25.75 8.16
C SER A 119 13.34 -25.10 9.35
N GLN A 120 12.01 -24.94 9.31
CA GLN A 120 11.23 -24.23 10.32
C GLN A 120 10.12 -25.10 10.89
N GLU A 121 10.38 -25.75 12.03
CA GLU A 121 9.44 -26.67 12.68
C GLU A 121 8.12 -26.00 13.12
N GLU A 122 8.17 -24.67 13.39
CA GLU A 122 6.98 -23.89 13.76
C GLU A 122 6.01 -23.64 12.61
N LEU A 123 6.40 -23.87 11.34
CA LEU A 123 5.53 -23.68 10.19
C LEU A 123 4.67 -24.91 9.94
N SER A 124 3.36 -24.79 10.15
CA SER A 124 2.36 -25.76 9.73
C SER A 124 1.83 -25.46 8.32
N ASP A 125 1.00 -26.34 7.77
CA ASP A 125 0.40 -26.15 6.43
C ASP A 125 -0.47 -24.89 6.33
N THR A 126 -0.95 -24.36 7.44
CA THR A 126 -2.00 -23.35 7.46
C THR A 126 -1.67 -22.11 8.30
N ASN A 127 -0.56 -22.10 9.07
CA ASN A 127 -0.31 -21.02 10.03
C ASN A 127 0.56 -19.89 9.51
N HIS A 128 0.92 -19.89 8.23
CA HIS A 128 1.76 -18.86 7.63
C HIS A 128 1.27 -18.42 6.26
N ILE A 129 1.75 -17.24 5.87
CA ILE A 129 1.52 -16.65 4.55
C ILE A 129 2.88 -16.29 3.96
N VAL A 130 3.08 -16.56 2.69
CA VAL A 130 4.32 -16.26 1.98
C VAL A 130 4.18 -14.98 1.16
N TYR A 131 5.18 -14.13 1.24
CA TYR A 131 5.36 -12.98 0.35
C TYR A 131 6.63 -13.20 -0.46
N ILE A 132 6.64 -12.79 -1.72
CA ILE A 132 7.79 -12.89 -2.62
C ILE A 132 8.10 -11.56 -3.29
N ALA A 133 9.34 -11.39 -3.75
CA ALA A 133 9.74 -10.19 -4.48
C ALA A 133 9.95 -10.45 -5.98
N ARG A 134 9.83 -9.37 -6.72
CA ARG A 134 10.08 -9.31 -8.15
C ARG A 134 10.87 -8.04 -8.52
N PRO A 135 11.59 -8.00 -9.63
CA PRO A 135 12.20 -6.79 -10.16
C PRO A 135 11.16 -5.68 -10.42
N SER A 136 11.54 -4.43 -10.15
CA SER A 136 10.65 -3.27 -10.28
C SER A 136 10.16 -3.02 -11.71
N GLY A 137 10.97 -3.35 -12.72
CA GLY A 137 10.70 -3.10 -14.14
C GLY A 137 9.74 -4.09 -14.83
N TRP A 138 9.15 -5.05 -14.12
CA TRP A 138 8.23 -6.02 -14.73
C TRP A 138 6.86 -5.43 -15.04
N THR A 139 6.27 -5.83 -16.18
CA THR A 139 4.90 -5.45 -16.59
C THR A 139 3.85 -6.16 -15.72
N GLU A 140 2.62 -5.64 -15.70
CA GLU A 140 1.51 -6.26 -14.96
C GLU A 140 1.25 -7.71 -15.40
N GLU A 141 1.38 -8.00 -16.71
CA GLU A 141 1.25 -9.37 -17.24
C GLU A 141 2.33 -10.30 -16.67
N ALA A 142 3.60 -9.85 -16.66
CA ALA A 142 4.68 -10.64 -16.10
C ALA A 142 4.51 -10.87 -14.58
N LYS A 143 4.01 -9.87 -13.86
CA LYS A 143 3.68 -10.01 -12.44
C LYS A 143 2.59 -11.06 -12.20
N GLU A 144 1.54 -11.06 -13.03
CA GLU A 144 0.45 -12.03 -12.90
C GLU A 144 0.91 -13.45 -13.21
N ILE A 145 1.72 -13.63 -14.26
CA ILE A 145 2.32 -14.94 -14.57
C ILE A 145 3.20 -15.42 -13.44
N TYR A 146 4.05 -14.55 -12.88
CA TYR A 146 4.94 -14.90 -11.76
C TYR A 146 4.15 -15.27 -10.48
N ARG A 147 3.03 -14.59 -10.23
CA ARG A 147 2.09 -14.92 -9.16
C ARG A 147 1.50 -16.32 -9.35
N GLN A 148 1.07 -16.64 -10.57
CA GLN A 148 0.53 -17.95 -10.91
C GLN A 148 1.58 -19.06 -10.74
N MET A 149 2.84 -18.82 -11.17
CA MET A 149 3.95 -19.73 -10.97
C MET A 149 4.16 -20.08 -9.49
N ALA A 150 4.14 -19.08 -8.60
CA ALA A 150 4.28 -19.30 -7.17
C ALA A 150 3.13 -20.14 -6.59
N ILE A 151 1.90 -19.89 -7.03
CA ILE A 151 0.73 -20.66 -6.60
C ILE A 151 0.79 -22.10 -7.12
N GLU A 152 1.21 -22.31 -8.38
CA GLU A 152 1.40 -23.64 -8.96
C GLU A 152 2.52 -24.42 -8.26
N ALA A 153 3.55 -23.74 -7.77
CA ALA A 153 4.57 -24.31 -6.89
C ALA A 153 4.05 -24.73 -5.49
N GLY A 154 2.78 -24.47 -5.18
CA GLY A 154 2.15 -24.79 -3.89
C GLY A 154 2.45 -23.81 -2.77
N ILE A 155 2.91 -22.60 -3.10
CA ILE A 155 3.21 -21.55 -2.13
C ILE A 155 1.91 -20.88 -1.66
N PRO A 156 1.64 -20.77 -0.34
CA PRO A 156 0.48 -20.04 0.20
C PRO A 156 0.72 -18.52 0.08
N LEU A 157 0.59 -18.00 -1.15
CA LEU A 157 0.97 -16.64 -1.49
C LEU A 157 -0.02 -15.61 -0.96
N GLY A 158 0.45 -14.65 -0.15
CA GLY A 158 -0.31 -13.50 0.35
C GLY A 158 -0.08 -12.23 -0.46
N GLY A 159 1.09 -12.08 -1.06
CA GLY A 159 1.39 -10.89 -1.83
C GLY A 159 2.70 -10.96 -2.61
N LEU A 160 2.81 -10.04 -3.57
CA LEU A 160 3.98 -9.83 -4.41
C LEU A 160 4.44 -8.38 -4.25
N THR A 161 5.72 -8.18 -4.00
CA THR A 161 6.29 -6.81 -3.87
C THR A 161 7.49 -6.62 -4.78
N SER A 162 7.97 -5.38 -4.93
CA SER A 162 9.24 -5.15 -5.62
C SER A 162 10.45 -5.34 -4.68
N GLU A 163 11.57 -5.80 -5.23
CA GLU A 163 12.83 -5.97 -4.51
C GLU A 163 13.25 -4.65 -3.83
N SER A 164 13.17 -3.54 -4.53
CA SER A 164 13.49 -2.22 -3.99
C SER A 164 12.60 -1.78 -2.83
N ARG A 165 11.29 -2.07 -2.87
CA ARG A 165 10.39 -1.76 -1.75
C ARG A 165 10.66 -2.61 -0.52
N ALA A 166 10.95 -3.89 -0.71
CA ALA A 166 11.39 -4.76 0.38
C ALA A 166 12.65 -4.21 1.05
N ALA A 167 13.65 -3.81 0.26
CA ALA A 167 14.87 -3.19 0.78
C ALA A 167 14.61 -1.92 1.60
N ILE A 168 13.66 -1.08 1.17
CA ILE A 168 13.23 0.12 1.89
C ILE A 168 12.66 -0.23 3.27
N PHE A 169 11.79 -1.22 3.34
CA PHE A 169 11.20 -1.64 4.60
C PHE A 169 12.26 -2.07 5.59
N TYR A 170 13.25 -2.84 5.14
CA TYR A 170 14.36 -3.24 5.97
C TYR A 170 15.26 -2.04 6.35
N ALA A 171 15.58 -1.16 5.41
CA ALA A 171 16.39 0.04 5.67
C ALA A 171 15.77 0.99 6.71
N LYS A 172 14.42 1.06 6.75
CA LYS A 172 13.68 1.83 7.77
C LYS A 172 13.60 1.13 9.13
N SER A 173 13.93 -0.15 9.20
CA SER A 173 13.86 -0.90 10.45
C SER A 173 14.88 -0.38 11.48
N PRO A 174 14.63 -0.58 12.79
CA PRO A 174 15.57 -0.22 13.84
C PRO A 174 16.96 -0.86 13.68
N ASN A 175 17.02 -2.01 13.02
CA ASN A 175 18.27 -2.75 12.81
C ASN A 175 19.26 -2.02 11.89
N VAL A 176 18.77 -1.23 10.93
CA VAL A 176 19.61 -0.52 9.94
C VAL A 176 19.77 0.96 10.26
N ASN A 177 18.75 1.58 10.87
CA ASN A 177 18.74 2.99 11.26
C ASN A 177 19.03 3.97 10.11
N PHE A 178 18.39 3.79 8.96
CA PHE A 178 18.54 4.66 7.78
C PHE A 178 17.32 5.57 7.53
N ALA A 179 16.36 5.56 8.45
CA ALA A 179 15.10 6.28 8.30
C ALA A 179 15.27 7.81 8.18
N LYS A 180 16.29 8.39 8.84
CA LYS A 180 16.57 9.84 8.78
C LYS A 180 17.06 10.30 7.40
N GLU A 181 17.85 9.47 6.73
CA GLU A 181 18.31 9.74 5.37
C GLU A 181 17.13 9.64 4.39
N ILE A 182 16.28 8.62 4.56
CA ILE A 182 15.08 8.44 3.73
C ILE A 182 14.13 9.63 3.84
N SER A 183 13.88 10.15 5.04
CA SER A 183 12.98 11.29 5.23
C SER A 183 13.43 12.55 4.48
N LYS A 184 14.73 12.74 4.30
CA LYS A 184 15.33 13.87 3.60
C LYS A 184 15.59 13.65 2.11
N GLY A 185 15.33 12.48 1.62
CA GLY A 185 15.63 12.03 0.27
C GLY A 185 16.83 11.08 0.22
N ALA A 186 16.57 9.82 -0.07
CA ALA A 186 17.58 8.77 -0.17
C ALA A 186 17.30 7.84 -1.34
N ILE A 187 18.33 7.13 -1.77
CA ILE A 187 18.24 6.10 -2.81
C ILE A 187 18.47 4.74 -2.16
N VAL A 188 17.62 3.78 -2.48
CA VAL A 188 17.94 2.36 -2.35
C VAL A 188 18.48 1.90 -3.68
N PHE A 189 19.68 1.33 -3.64
CA PHE A 189 20.43 0.83 -4.79
C PHE A 189 20.59 -0.68 -4.60
N ASP A 190 19.89 -1.43 -5.45
CA ASP A 190 19.95 -2.88 -5.45
C ASP A 190 20.70 -3.38 -6.67
N LEU A 191 21.89 -3.98 -6.43
CA LEU A 191 22.69 -4.59 -7.48
C LEU A 191 22.63 -6.11 -7.36
N GLY A 192 21.71 -6.66 -8.11
CA GLY A 192 21.51 -8.09 -8.25
C GLY A 192 22.39 -8.74 -9.31
N SER A 193 22.10 -10.01 -9.59
CA SER A 193 22.78 -10.76 -10.65
C SER A 193 22.30 -10.36 -12.05
N SER A 194 20.99 -10.11 -12.25
CA SER A 194 20.42 -9.75 -13.57
C SER A 194 20.19 -8.26 -13.76
N THR A 195 19.81 -7.53 -12.72
CA THR A 195 19.36 -6.14 -12.78
C THR A 195 20.10 -5.26 -11.81
N LEU A 196 20.06 -3.97 -12.09
CA LEU A 196 20.36 -2.88 -11.20
C LEU A 196 19.09 -2.07 -11.02
N ASP A 197 18.57 -2.05 -9.80
CA ASP A 197 17.34 -1.35 -9.46
C ASP A 197 17.59 -0.17 -8.53
N PHE A 198 16.89 0.93 -8.79
CA PHE A 198 16.93 2.15 -8.00
C PHE A 198 15.54 2.48 -7.46
N THR A 199 15.47 2.92 -6.22
CA THR A 199 14.30 3.59 -5.70
C THR A 199 14.69 4.86 -4.95
N TYR A 200 14.22 6.01 -5.42
CA TYR A 200 14.31 7.27 -4.68
C TYR A 200 13.10 7.44 -3.77
N LEU A 201 13.34 7.93 -2.56
CA LEU A 201 12.32 8.15 -1.53
C LEU A 201 12.58 9.42 -0.77
N SER A 202 11.50 10.11 -0.42
CA SER A 202 11.48 11.16 0.60
C SER A 202 10.11 11.18 1.29
N ASP A 203 9.96 11.89 2.40
CA ASP A 203 8.66 12.02 3.06
C ASP A 203 7.68 12.88 2.24
N ASN A 204 8.19 13.69 1.32
CA ASN A 204 7.40 14.65 0.54
C ASN A 204 7.06 14.16 -0.88
N ASP A 205 7.67 13.08 -1.34
CA ASP A 205 7.54 12.60 -2.71
C ASP A 205 6.97 11.17 -2.76
N LYS A 206 6.31 10.86 -3.86
CA LYS A 206 6.02 9.45 -4.18
C LYS A 206 7.34 8.73 -4.52
N PRO A 207 7.48 7.45 -4.17
CA PRO A 207 8.63 6.66 -4.57
C PRO A 207 8.82 6.68 -6.10
N ILE A 208 10.09 6.83 -6.53
CA ILE A 208 10.47 6.79 -7.94
C ILE A 208 11.33 5.55 -8.15
N ASP A 209 10.75 4.55 -8.81
CA ASP A 209 11.40 3.27 -9.11
C ASP A 209 11.91 3.25 -10.54
N PHE A 210 13.14 2.75 -10.74
CA PHE A 210 13.71 2.55 -12.07
C PHE A 210 14.71 1.41 -12.07
N GLY A 211 14.71 0.58 -13.14
CA GLY A 211 15.60 -0.56 -13.29
C GLY A 211 16.38 -0.51 -14.59
N TYR A 212 17.59 -1.10 -14.57
CA TYR A 212 18.46 -1.28 -15.73
C TYR A 212 18.85 -2.75 -15.86
N ASP A 213 18.92 -3.25 -17.09
CA ASP A 213 19.45 -4.58 -17.39
C ASP A 213 21.00 -4.57 -17.30
N LEU A 214 21.48 -4.37 -16.08
CA LEU A 214 22.90 -4.19 -15.74
C LEU A 214 23.29 -4.94 -14.46
N GLY A 215 23.00 -6.24 -14.42
CA GLY A 215 23.36 -7.07 -13.27
C GLY A 215 24.79 -7.59 -13.32
N ALA A 216 25.23 -8.17 -12.21
CA ALA A 216 26.60 -8.67 -12.05
C ALA A 216 26.89 -9.97 -12.85
N SER A 217 25.87 -10.64 -13.39
CA SER A 217 26.06 -11.81 -14.27
C SER A 217 26.79 -11.46 -15.58
N ILE A 218 26.79 -10.18 -15.97
CA ILE A 218 27.59 -9.69 -17.11
C ILE A 218 29.08 -9.96 -16.82
N ILE A 219 29.50 -9.78 -15.57
CA ILE A 219 30.89 -10.05 -15.12
C ILE A 219 31.14 -11.57 -15.13
N ASP A 220 30.19 -12.36 -14.62
CA ASP A 220 30.31 -13.83 -14.60
C ASP A 220 30.47 -14.39 -16.01
N ASN A 221 29.69 -13.89 -16.96
CA ASN A 221 29.79 -14.25 -18.36
C ASN A 221 31.15 -13.82 -18.97
N ALA A 222 31.64 -12.62 -18.65
CA ALA A 222 32.94 -12.18 -19.13
C ALA A 222 34.09 -13.08 -18.62
N ILE A 223 34.01 -13.52 -17.36
CA ILE A 223 34.98 -14.48 -16.79
C ILE A 223 34.84 -15.83 -17.50
N PHE A 224 33.65 -16.33 -17.68
CA PHE A 224 33.37 -17.58 -18.40
C PHE A 224 33.94 -17.54 -19.83
N GLU A 225 33.63 -16.48 -20.59
CA GLU A 225 34.14 -16.29 -21.95
C GLU A 225 35.66 -16.22 -21.98
N ASN A 226 36.30 -15.60 -20.97
CA ASN A 226 37.76 -15.55 -20.84
C ASN A 226 38.36 -16.96 -20.62
N MET A 227 37.66 -17.83 -19.85
CA MET A 227 38.05 -19.23 -19.69
C MET A 227 38.00 -19.97 -21.04
N MET A 228 36.91 -19.79 -21.79
CA MET A 228 36.67 -20.47 -23.05
C MET A 228 37.64 -20.05 -24.16
N GLN A 229 37.99 -18.75 -24.24
CA GLN A 229 38.84 -18.23 -25.31
C GLN A 229 40.32 -18.62 -25.14
N LYS A 230 40.78 -18.92 -23.94
CA LYS A 230 42.21 -19.12 -23.63
C LYS A 230 42.66 -20.56 -23.58
N ASP A 231 41.74 -21.52 -23.61
CA ASP A 231 42.07 -22.93 -23.57
C ASP A 231 41.18 -23.74 -24.53
N GLU A 232 41.81 -24.33 -25.55
CA GLU A 232 41.13 -25.13 -26.58
C GLU A 232 40.51 -26.39 -25.98
N ASN A 233 41.15 -27.02 -24.97
CA ASN A 233 40.60 -28.21 -24.31
C ASN A 233 39.30 -27.93 -23.60
N ILE A 234 39.19 -26.76 -22.96
CA ILE A 234 37.96 -26.36 -22.27
C ILE A 234 36.86 -26.12 -23.27
N ARG A 235 37.17 -25.49 -24.41
CA ARG A 235 36.19 -25.29 -25.49
C ARG A 235 35.72 -26.63 -26.05
N MET A 236 36.64 -27.55 -26.36
CA MET A 236 36.29 -28.89 -26.84
C MET A 236 35.46 -29.67 -25.81
N PHE A 237 35.78 -29.56 -24.53
CA PHE A 237 35.00 -30.15 -23.43
C PHE A 237 33.56 -29.65 -23.43
N THR A 238 33.37 -28.32 -23.46
CA THR A 238 32.03 -27.72 -23.41
C THR A 238 31.20 -27.94 -24.67
N GLU A 239 31.84 -28.09 -25.85
CA GLU A 239 31.19 -28.49 -27.08
C GLU A 239 30.75 -29.96 -27.05
N LYS A 240 31.56 -30.85 -26.46
CA LYS A 240 31.26 -32.29 -26.34
C LYS A 240 30.27 -32.57 -25.22
N TYR A 241 30.36 -31.86 -24.10
CA TYR A 241 29.56 -32.04 -22.88
C TYR A 241 28.87 -30.73 -22.45
N PRO A 242 27.87 -30.25 -23.19
CA PRO A 242 27.23 -28.94 -22.93
C PRO A 242 26.52 -28.86 -21.57
N ALA A 243 26.23 -30.00 -20.93
CA ALA A 243 25.65 -30.06 -19.61
C ALA A 243 26.51 -29.34 -18.54
N TYR A 244 27.84 -29.25 -18.75
CA TYR A 244 28.76 -28.58 -17.84
C TYR A 244 28.89 -27.06 -18.06
N ASN A 245 28.28 -26.49 -19.09
CA ASN A 245 28.37 -25.03 -19.35
C ASN A 245 27.91 -24.19 -18.18
N ASP A 246 26.77 -24.53 -17.58
CA ASP A 246 26.25 -23.79 -16.43
C ASP A 246 27.05 -24.08 -15.15
N ALA A 247 27.68 -25.25 -15.02
CA ALA A 247 28.62 -25.55 -13.95
C ALA A 247 29.88 -24.67 -14.03
N LEU A 248 30.40 -24.43 -15.23
CA LEU A 248 31.53 -23.51 -15.45
C LEU A 248 31.15 -22.05 -15.20
N LYS A 249 29.95 -21.61 -15.59
CA LYS A 249 29.43 -20.29 -15.22
C LYS A 249 29.29 -20.13 -13.71
N PHE A 250 28.82 -21.17 -13.03
CA PHE A 250 28.77 -21.19 -11.56
C PHE A 250 30.18 -21.00 -10.95
N LYS A 251 31.18 -21.70 -11.48
CA LYS A 251 32.61 -21.51 -11.05
C LYS A 251 33.11 -20.10 -11.35
N ALA A 252 32.77 -19.53 -12.52
CA ALA A 252 33.12 -18.14 -12.86
C ALA A 252 32.56 -17.14 -11.85
N ARG A 253 31.32 -17.35 -11.44
CA ARG A 253 30.68 -16.56 -10.40
C ARG A 253 31.38 -16.70 -9.04
N LYS A 254 31.68 -17.95 -8.61
CA LYS A 254 32.39 -18.20 -7.35
C LYS A 254 33.77 -17.56 -7.34
N PHE A 255 34.47 -17.57 -8.48
CA PHE A 255 35.72 -16.85 -8.64
C PHE A 255 35.56 -15.33 -8.44
N LYS A 256 34.55 -14.73 -9.06
CA LYS A 256 34.25 -13.30 -8.84
C LYS A 256 34.00 -13.00 -7.36
N GLU A 257 33.09 -13.76 -6.72
CA GLU A 257 32.75 -13.58 -5.31
C GLU A 257 33.98 -13.69 -4.41
N GLU A 258 34.85 -14.67 -4.66
CA GLU A 258 36.10 -14.85 -3.94
C GLU A 258 37.09 -13.69 -4.17
N ALA A 259 37.26 -13.25 -5.41
CA ALA A 259 38.12 -12.15 -5.78
C ALA A 259 37.74 -10.83 -5.07
N TYR A 260 36.45 -10.50 -5.02
CA TYR A 260 35.99 -9.29 -4.36
C TYR A 260 35.82 -9.40 -2.83
N SER A 261 35.83 -10.61 -2.27
CA SER A 261 35.81 -10.83 -0.82
C SER A 261 37.19 -10.70 -0.15
N ARG A 262 38.28 -10.80 -0.92
CA ARG A 262 39.66 -10.75 -0.42
C ARG A 262 40.19 -9.31 -0.37
N ASN A 263 41.11 -9.05 0.55
CA ASN A 263 41.86 -7.79 0.58
C ASN A 263 42.65 -7.58 -0.71
N GLU A 264 42.77 -6.33 -1.18
CA GLU A 264 43.40 -5.93 -2.45
C GLU A 264 44.81 -6.51 -2.71
N ASN A 265 45.51 -6.92 -1.66
CA ASN A 265 46.86 -7.45 -1.72
C ASN A 265 46.97 -9.00 -1.81
N SER A 266 45.86 -9.72 -1.83
CA SER A 266 45.89 -11.18 -1.94
C SER A 266 46.00 -11.61 -3.39
N LYS A 267 46.96 -12.51 -3.69
CA LYS A 267 47.04 -13.17 -5.00
C LYS A 267 45.76 -13.98 -5.24
N THR A 268 45.06 -13.68 -6.28
CA THR A 268 43.91 -14.45 -6.72
C THR A 268 44.44 -15.71 -7.41
N ILE A 269 44.29 -16.88 -6.80
CA ILE A 269 44.58 -18.15 -7.45
C ILE A 269 43.34 -18.52 -8.28
N GLY A 270 43.40 -18.24 -9.57
CA GLY A 270 42.31 -18.56 -10.45
C GLY A 270 42.63 -19.81 -11.26
N GLY A 271 42.01 -20.92 -10.92
CA GLY A 271 42.08 -22.15 -11.71
C GLY A 271 41.70 -23.37 -10.89
N PHE A 272 41.22 -24.37 -11.58
CA PHE A 272 40.79 -25.65 -11.01
C PHE A 272 40.89 -26.75 -12.08
N PRO A 273 41.17 -28.02 -11.72
CA PRO A 273 41.08 -29.13 -12.66
C PRO A 273 39.59 -29.43 -12.96
N LEU A 274 39.27 -29.80 -14.21
CA LEU A 274 37.90 -30.17 -14.58
C LEU A 274 37.37 -31.35 -13.78
N GLY A 275 38.22 -32.24 -13.29
CA GLY A 275 37.86 -33.31 -12.36
C GLY A 275 37.19 -32.82 -11.06
N ASN A 276 37.30 -31.52 -10.70
CA ASN A 276 36.55 -30.94 -9.57
C ASN A 276 35.08 -30.66 -9.90
N ILE A 277 34.65 -30.79 -11.13
CA ILE A 277 33.26 -30.60 -11.57
C ILE A 277 32.69 -31.81 -12.30
N ILE A 278 33.51 -32.76 -12.69
CA ILE A 278 33.14 -34.00 -13.37
C ILE A 278 33.17 -35.11 -12.33
N ALA A 279 32.10 -35.89 -12.22
CA ALA A 279 32.08 -37.07 -11.35
C ALA A 279 32.98 -38.17 -11.94
N ASP A 280 33.72 -38.90 -11.10
CA ASP A 280 34.69 -39.94 -11.46
C ASP A 280 34.07 -41.15 -12.20
N ASN A 281 32.76 -41.28 -12.19
CA ASN A 281 32.01 -42.32 -12.89
C ASN A 281 31.45 -41.87 -14.26
N GLU A 282 31.74 -40.66 -14.69
CA GLU A 282 31.28 -40.13 -16.00
C GLU A 282 32.35 -40.38 -17.10
N ASP A 283 31.90 -40.59 -18.32
CA ASP A 283 32.82 -40.83 -19.48
C ASP A 283 33.75 -39.66 -19.72
N SER A 284 33.31 -38.42 -19.44
CA SER A 284 34.11 -37.20 -19.57
C SER A 284 35.24 -37.13 -18.57
N TYR A 285 35.20 -37.86 -17.45
CA TYR A 285 36.25 -37.84 -16.42
C TYR A 285 37.56 -38.43 -16.95
N ASP A 286 37.52 -39.58 -17.61
CA ASP A 286 38.69 -40.26 -18.17
C ASP A 286 39.45 -39.39 -19.18
N GLU A 287 38.75 -38.53 -19.91
CA GLU A 287 39.31 -37.70 -20.98
C GLU A 287 39.77 -36.32 -20.52
N TYR A 288 39.02 -35.71 -19.55
CA TYR A 288 39.18 -34.29 -19.23
C TYR A 288 39.50 -33.99 -17.77
N ALA A 289 39.50 -34.94 -16.83
CA ALA A 289 39.68 -34.66 -15.41
C ALA A 289 40.98 -33.89 -15.10
N ASP A 290 42.07 -34.21 -15.81
CA ASP A 290 43.37 -33.57 -15.66
C ASP A 290 43.50 -32.21 -16.36
N VAL A 291 42.50 -31.81 -17.17
CA VAL A 291 42.49 -30.50 -17.83
C VAL A 291 42.30 -29.41 -16.80
N TYR A 292 43.29 -28.53 -16.71
CA TYR A 292 43.28 -27.45 -15.73
C TYR A 292 42.73 -26.16 -16.33
N VAL A 293 41.60 -25.71 -15.81
CA VAL A 293 40.99 -24.42 -16.17
C VAL A 293 41.80 -23.30 -15.56
N LYS A 294 42.48 -22.50 -16.37
CA LYS A 294 43.32 -21.37 -15.91
C LYS A 294 42.57 -20.05 -16.09
N LEU A 295 42.32 -19.39 -14.98
CA LEU A 295 41.96 -17.98 -15.00
C LEU A 295 43.28 -17.18 -14.89
N ARG A 296 43.82 -16.70 -15.99
CA ARG A 296 45.09 -15.96 -16.04
C ARG A 296 44.99 -14.55 -15.42
N ILE A 297 44.31 -14.43 -14.29
CA ILE A 297 44.06 -13.19 -13.54
C ILE A 297 44.78 -13.35 -12.20
N THR A 298 45.78 -12.49 -11.95
CA THR A 298 46.65 -12.62 -10.79
C THR A 298 46.25 -11.73 -9.62
N ASN A 299 45.46 -10.69 -9.89
CA ASN A 299 45.02 -9.74 -8.87
C ASN A 299 43.71 -9.04 -9.30
N LEU A 300 43.10 -8.31 -8.36
CA LEU A 300 41.83 -7.62 -8.56
C LEU A 300 41.90 -6.51 -9.63
N ALA A 301 43.08 -5.84 -9.77
CA ALA A 301 43.22 -4.80 -10.79
C ALA A 301 43.21 -5.39 -12.21
N GLU A 302 43.81 -6.57 -12.42
CA GLU A 302 43.71 -7.28 -13.70
C GLU A 302 42.31 -7.76 -13.97
N LEU A 303 41.57 -8.25 -12.98
CA LEU A 303 40.16 -8.62 -13.09
C LEU A 303 39.33 -7.41 -13.53
N ASN A 304 39.45 -6.29 -12.86
CA ASN A 304 38.74 -5.07 -13.22
C ASN A 304 39.10 -4.58 -14.63
N THR A 305 40.36 -4.66 -15.02
CA THR A 305 40.80 -4.30 -16.39
C THR A 305 40.19 -5.23 -17.43
N MET A 306 40.16 -6.54 -17.19
CA MET A 306 39.55 -7.51 -18.07
C MET A 306 38.04 -7.26 -18.20
N ILE A 307 37.32 -7.05 -17.09
CA ILE A 307 35.90 -6.76 -17.07
C ILE A 307 35.61 -5.49 -17.89
N GLU A 308 36.36 -4.42 -17.64
CA GLU A 308 36.12 -3.15 -18.33
C GLU A 308 36.44 -3.23 -19.82
N SER A 309 37.52 -3.90 -20.21
CA SER A 309 37.90 -4.09 -21.62
C SER A 309 36.90 -4.95 -22.40
N THR A 310 36.25 -5.91 -21.74
CA THR A 310 35.33 -6.86 -22.38
C THR A 310 33.89 -6.35 -22.40
N THR A 311 33.43 -5.71 -21.32
CA THR A 311 32.02 -5.39 -21.08
C THR A 311 31.71 -3.90 -20.92
N CYS A 312 32.74 -3.07 -20.72
CA CYS A 312 32.59 -1.67 -20.30
C CYS A 312 31.69 -1.51 -19.05
N TYR A 313 31.71 -2.48 -18.12
CA TYR A 313 30.76 -2.59 -17.03
C TYR A 313 30.77 -1.36 -16.11
N MET A 314 31.94 -0.90 -15.67
CA MET A 314 32.06 0.25 -14.79
C MET A 314 31.58 1.54 -15.48
N LYS A 315 31.90 1.70 -16.78
CA LYS A 315 31.41 2.83 -17.58
C LYS A 315 29.88 2.80 -17.73
N ARG A 316 29.31 1.62 -18.02
CA ARG A 316 27.86 1.43 -18.12
C ARG A 316 27.17 1.72 -16.79
N LEU A 317 27.74 1.27 -15.68
CA LEU A 317 27.23 1.53 -14.33
C LEU A 317 27.27 3.02 -14.01
N LYS A 318 28.37 3.71 -14.30
CA LYS A 318 28.48 5.17 -14.13
C LYS A 318 27.42 5.91 -14.95
N ASN A 319 27.22 5.50 -16.19
CA ASN A 319 26.17 6.09 -17.05
C ASN A 319 24.77 5.86 -16.49
N ALA A 320 24.46 4.68 -15.97
CA ALA A 320 23.17 4.38 -15.33
C ALA A 320 22.92 5.26 -14.08
N LEU A 321 23.96 5.45 -13.25
CA LEU A 321 23.91 6.35 -12.08
C LEU A 321 23.65 7.80 -12.49
N ILE A 322 24.32 8.29 -13.53
CA ILE A 322 24.14 9.65 -14.06
C ILE A 322 22.74 9.80 -14.66
N ASP A 323 22.30 8.84 -15.48
CA ASP A 323 20.94 8.86 -16.07
C ASP A 323 19.86 8.88 -14.98
N PHE A 324 20.01 8.06 -13.94
CA PHE A 324 19.08 8.08 -12.82
C PHE A 324 19.06 9.44 -12.13
N LYS A 325 20.22 10.00 -11.81
CA LYS A 325 20.36 11.30 -11.15
C LYS A 325 19.76 12.45 -11.96
N GLU A 326 20.09 12.53 -13.25
CA GLU A 326 19.78 13.68 -14.08
C GLU A 326 18.39 13.60 -14.75
N ASN A 327 17.95 12.39 -15.13
CA ASN A 327 16.75 12.20 -15.92
C ASN A 327 15.58 11.59 -15.14
N LYS A 328 15.83 10.84 -14.04
CA LYS A 328 14.76 10.19 -13.27
C LYS A 328 14.42 10.94 -11.99
N ILE A 329 15.41 11.55 -11.35
CA ILE A 329 15.25 12.34 -10.13
C ILE A 329 15.83 13.76 -10.26
N PRO A 330 15.53 14.49 -11.36
CA PRO A 330 16.07 15.85 -11.55
C PRO A 330 15.67 16.72 -10.37
N GLU A 331 16.59 17.57 -9.91
CA GLU A 331 16.40 18.54 -8.81
C GLU A 331 16.08 17.91 -7.44
N LYS A 332 16.08 16.57 -7.30
CA LYS A 332 15.88 15.92 -6.00
C LYS A 332 17.17 15.93 -5.20
N SER A 333 17.05 16.24 -3.91
CA SER A 333 18.19 16.13 -2.99
C SER A 333 18.41 14.67 -2.59
N VAL A 334 19.65 14.20 -2.68
CA VAL A 334 20.05 12.88 -2.21
C VAL A 334 20.90 13.04 -0.97
N ASN A 335 20.44 12.53 0.18
CA ASN A 335 21.11 12.65 1.49
C ASN A 335 21.76 11.34 1.94
N GLY A 336 21.57 10.27 1.19
CA GLY A 336 22.18 8.97 1.44
C GLY A 336 21.78 7.94 0.40
N VAL A 337 22.59 6.89 0.31
CA VAL A 337 22.32 5.72 -0.53
C VAL A 337 22.46 4.47 0.32
N PHE A 338 21.46 3.59 0.27
CA PHE A 338 21.49 2.28 0.92
C PHE A 338 21.70 1.21 -0.14
N LEU A 339 22.77 0.43 0.02
CA LEU A 339 23.19 -0.60 -0.92
C LEU A 339 22.66 -1.97 -0.47
N THR A 340 22.07 -2.70 -1.39
CA THR A 340 21.62 -4.08 -1.23
C THR A 340 22.00 -4.90 -2.45
N GLY A 341 21.78 -6.22 -2.38
CA GLY A 341 22.23 -7.17 -3.38
C GLY A 341 23.69 -7.58 -3.20
N GLY A 342 24.01 -8.86 -3.42
CA GLY A 342 25.34 -9.43 -3.18
C GLY A 342 26.46 -8.74 -3.95
N ALA A 343 26.19 -8.26 -5.15
CA ALA A 343 27.16 -7.57 -6.00
C ALA A 343 27.53 -6.16 -5.52
N SER A 344 26.74 -5.55 -4.65
CA SER A 344 27.07 -4.26 -4.04
C SER A 344 28.35 -4.28 -3.17
N ARG A 345 28.85 -5.48 -2.85
CA ARG A 345 30.13 -5.67 -2.12
C ARG A 345 31.36 -5.39 -2.98
N MET A 346 31.24 -5.31 -4.31
CA MET A 346 32.39 -5.01 -5.15
C MET A 346 33.00 -3.66 -4.76
N ASN A 347 34.32 -3.62 -4.59
CA ASN A 347 35.02 -2.51 -3.96
C ASN A 347 34.87 -1.16 -4.67
N PHE A 348 34.60 -1.14 -5.96
CA PHE A 348 34.45 0.08 -6.75
C PHE A 348 33.02 0.69 -6.67
N ILE A 349 32.03 -0.06 -6.16
CA ILE A 349 30.61 0.38 -6.16
C ILE A 349 30.41 1.61 -5.26
N ARG A 350 30.80 1.51 -3.98
CA ARG A 350 30.61 2.61 -3.01
C ARG A 350 31.31 3.90 -3.41
N PRO A 351 32.60 3.89 -3.83
CA PRO A 351 33.26 5.10 -4.31
C PRO A 351 32.59 5.72 -5.53
N LEU A 352 32.16 4.91 -6.50
CA LEU A 352 31.50 5.38 -7.71
C LEU A 352 30.17 6.08 -7.41
N ILE A 353 29.39 5.51 -6.50
CA ILE A 353 28.11 6.11 -6.05
C ILE A 353 28.36 7.40 -5.28
N ALA A 354 29.32 7.40 -4.34
CA ALA A 354 29.69 8.59 -3.57
C ALA A 354 30.11 9.75 -4.49
N GLU A 355 30.96 9.47 -5.48
CA GLU A 355 31.39 10.45 -6.51
C GLU A 355 30.19 10.97 -7.31
N THR A 356 29.33 10.07 -7.82
CA THR A 356 28.22 10.45 -8.73
C THR A 356 27.19 11.33 -8.03
N PHE A 357 26.83 11.01 -6.78
CA PHE A 357 25.85 11.76 -6.02
C PHE A 357 26.45 12.85 -5.13
N ASN A 358 27.76 13.05 -5.19
CA ASN A 358 28.51 14.00 -4.36
C ASN A 358 28.24 13.81 -2.86
N LEU A 359 28.33 12.56 -2.40
CA LEU A 359 28.10 12.17 -1.03
C LEU A 359 29.40 11.76 -0.32
N PRO A 360 29.55 12.03 0.98
CA PRO A 360 30.60 11.40 1.76
C PRO A 360 30.37 9.88 1.87
N LEU A 361 31.43 9.09 1.95
CA LEU A 361 31.35 7.62 1.94
C LEU A 361 30.51 7.04 3.10
N ASP A 362 30.44 7.71 4.23
CA ASP A 362 29.59 7.30 5.38
C ASP A 362 28.09 7.43 5.11
N LYS A 363 27.69 8.20 4.08
CA LYS A 363 26.32 8.30 3.59
C LYS A 363 25.95 7.25 2.54
N VAL A 364 26.92 6.50 2.06
CA VAL A 364 26.70 5.33 1.19
C VAL A 364 26.84 4.09 2.06
N LYS A 365 25.73 3.62 2.59
CA LYS A 365 25.67 2.50 3.53
C LYS A 365 25.37 1.19 2.80
N ILE A 366 26.01 0.12 3.24
CA ILE A 366 25.70 -1.25 2.85
C ILE A 366 25.16 -1.99 4.08
N ASP A 367 24.28 -2.95 3.89
CA ASP A 367 23.89 -3.85 4.99
C ASP A 367 25.14 -4.61 5.48
N ASN A 368 25.60 -4.28 6.68
CA ASN A 368 26.85 -4.81 7.23
C ASN A 368 26.75 -6.30 7.58
N ASP A 369 25.53 -6.80 7.88
CA ASP A 369 25.35 -8.21 8.22
C ASP A 369 25.45 -9.08 6.97
N ASN A 370 24.54 -8.92 6.06
CA ASN A 370 24.54 -9.64 4.79
C ASN A 370 23.56 -8.99 3.77
N PRO A 371 24.07 -8.23 2.80
CA PRO A 371 23.21 -7.58 1.80
C PRO A 371 22.38 -8.55 0.95
N SER A 372 22.73 -9.84 0.87
CA SER A 372 21.94 -10.87 0.20
C SER A 372 20.69 -11.28 1.00
N LEU A 373 20.59 -10.90 2.29
CA LEU A 373 19.42 -11.17 3.14
C LEU A 373 18.49 -9.97 3.26
N THR A 374 18.90 -8.80 2.78
CA THR A 374 18.16 -7.55 2.93
C THR A 374 16.76 -7.64 2.34
N ILE A 375 16.63 -8.24 1.15
CA ILE A 375 15.37 -8.33 0.43
C ILE A 375 14.41 -9.29 1.15
N SER A 376 14.84 -10.52 1.48
CA SER A 376 13.97 -11.49 2.17
C SER A 376 13.50 -10.99 3.54
N ARG A 377 14.38 -10.35 4.31
CA ARG A 377 14.04 -9.69 5.57
C ARG A 377 13.01 -8.58 5.36
N GLY A 378 13.23 -7.76 4.34
CA GLY A 378 12.31 -6.68 3.97
C GLY A 378 10.95 -7.18 3.52
N ILE A 379 10.90 -8.27 2.75
CA ILE A 379 9.65 -8.93 2.33
C ILE A 379 8.87 -9.42 3.55
N ALA A 380 9.54 -10.09 4.50
CA ALA A 380 8.88 -10.60 5.71
C ALA A 380 8.30 -9.47 6.56
N LEU A 381 9.03 -8.36 6.75
CA LEU A 381 8.55 -7.17 7.46
C LEU A 381 7.38 -6.49 6.74
N LEU A 382 7.51 -6.32 5.42
CA LEU A 382 6.48 -5.72 4.59
C LEU A 382 5.21 -6.57 4.65
N GLY A 383 5.32 -7.89 4.48
CA GLY A 383 4.20 -8.81 4.56
C GLY A 383 3.50 -8.77 5.92
N ALA A 384 4.25 -8.74 7.03
CA ALA A 384 3.68 -8.60 8.36
C ALA A 384 2.91 -7.27 8.52
N THR A 385 3.45 -6.18 7.98
CA THR A 385 2.81 -4.87 7.99
C THR A 385 1.55 -4.88 7.13
N ASP A 386 1.59 -5.48 5.95
CA ASP A 386 0.45 -5.59 5.02
C ASP A 386 -0.70 -6.37 5.63
N VAL A 387 -0.41 -7.54 6.17
CA VAL A 387 -1.41 -8.41 6.80
C VAL A 387 -2.10 -7.69 7.95
N ILE A 388 -1.34 -7.05 8.85
CA ILE A 388 -1.89 -6.26 9.95
C ILE A 388 -2.74 -5.09 9.43
N THR A 389 -2.26 -4.40 8.40
CA THR A 389 -2.96 -3.26 7.79
C THR A 389 -4.26 -3.71 7.11
N SER A 390 -4.24 -4.85 6.41
CA SER A 390 -5.43 -5.43 5.77
C SER A 390 -6.52 -5.77 6.78
N VAL A 391 -6.15 -6.37 7.91
CA VAL A 391 -7.08 -6.67 9.00
C VAL A 391 -7.58 -5.39 9.66
N LEU A 392 -6.71 -4.42 9.88
CA LEU A 392 -7.08 -3.10 10.39
C LEU A 392 -8.13 -2.43 9.49
N ILE A 393 -7.90 -2.41 8.18
CA ILE A 393 -8.85 -1.86 7.20
C ILE A 393 -10.19 -2.58 7.28
N LYS A 394 -10.17 -3.91 7.36
CA LYS A 394 -11.39 -4.71 7.49
C LYS A 394 -12.16 -4.38 8.77
N LYS A 395 -11.44 -4.24 9.90
CA LYS A 395 -12.04 -3.83 11.19
C LYS A 395 -12.59 -2.40 11.13
N LEU A 396 -11.84 -1.46 10.55
CA LEU A 396 -12.28 -0.09 10.35
C LEU A 396 -13.54 -0.03 9.47
N ARG A 397 -13.55 -0.70 8.32
CA ARG A 397 -14.73 -0.78 7.45
C ARG A 397 -15.94 -1.34 8.20
N LYS A 398 -15.78 -2.45 8.92
CA LYS A 398 -16.87 -3.05 9.71
C LYS A 398 -17.39 -2.08 10.77
N LYS A 399 -16.52 -1.43 11.52
CA LYS A 399 -16.90 -0.46 12.56
C LYS A 399 -17.67 0.72 11.98
N ILE A 400 -17.19 1.27 10.86
CA ILE A 400 -17.80 2.44 10.25
C ILE A 400 -19.15 2.08 9.60
N LEU A 401 -19.25 0.94 8.92
CA LEU A 401 -20.52 0.46 8.40
C LEU A 401 -21.55 0.28 9.53
N SER A 402 -21.11 -0.18 10.70
CA SER A 402 -21.99 -0.28 11.88
C SER A 402 -22.44 1.09 12.41
N LEU A 403 -21.64 2.13 12.25
CA LEU A 403 -21.99 3.50 12.63
C LEU A 403 -22.94 4.16 11.63
N ILE A 404 -22.72 3.93 10.34
CA ILE A 404 -23.52 4.51 9.26
C ILE A 404 -24.89 3.82 9.16
N ASN A 405 -24.96 2.52 9.36
CA ASN A 405 -26.23 1.76 9.34
C ASN A 405 -27.04 1.90 10.65
N ASN A 406 -26.61 2.77 11.55
CA ASN A 406 -27.30 2.97 12.81
C ASN A 406 -28.52 3.89 12.59
N GLU A 407 -29.72 3.37 12.87
CA GLU A 407 -30.96 4.17 12.86
C GLU A 407 -30.87 5.45 13.72
N GLN A 408 -30.02 5.43 14.75
CA GLN A 408 -29.73 6.59 15.59
C GLN A 408 -29.07 7.75 14.82
N MET A 409 -28.23 7.46 13.83
CA MET A 409 -27.57 8.48 13.02
C MET A 409 -28.57 9.22 12.13
N LEU A 410 -29.44 8.48 11.46
CA LEU A 410 -30.53 9.05 10.67
C LEU A 410 -31.48 9.84 11.57
N ALA A 411 -31.82 9.31 12.75
CA ALA A 411 -32.66 10.00 13.72
C ALA A 411 -32.03 11.33 14.20
N LYS A 412 -30.74 11.36 14.47
CA LYS A 412 -30.02 12.61 14.84
C LYS A 412 -30.06 13.64 13.71
N LEU A 413 -29.83 13.22 12.46
CA LEU A 413 -29.92 14.12 11.30
C LEU A 413 -31.34 14.70 11.18
N ILE A 414 -32.36 13.85 11.24
CA ILE A 414 -33.77 14.29 11.21
C ILE A 414 -34.07 15.25 12.36
N ASP A 415 -33.58 14.96 13.56
CA ASP A 415 -33.77 15.81 14.73
C ASP A 415 -33.15 17.19 14.51
N SER A 416 -31.89 17.27 14.06
CA SER A 416 -31.22 18.54 13.80
C SER A 416 -31.94 19.36 12.71
N LEU A 417 -32.33 18.72 11.62
CA LEU A 417 -33.09 19.37 10.55
C LEU A 417 -34.42 19.93 11.03
N VAL A 418 -35.19 19.12 11.76
CA VAL A 418 -36.50 19.50 12.27
C VAL A 418 -36.38 20.67 13.27
N GLU A 419 -35.40 20.62 14.19
CA GLU A 419 -35.19 21.70 15.15
C GLU A 419 -34.87 23.03 14.46
N GLU A 420 -33.94 23.02 13.50
CA GLU A 420 -33.49 24.24 12.82
C GLU A 420 -34.60 24.84 11.96
N VAL A 421 -35.33 24.02 11.20
CA VAL A 421 -36.47 24.52 10.39
C VAL A 421 -37.58 25.03 11.29
N ILE A 422 -37.90 24.39 12.44
CA ILE A 422 -38.90 24.88 13.40
C ILE A 422 -38.46 26.22 13.99
N ALA A 423 -37.21 26.36 14.41
CA ALA A 423 -36.70 27.59 15.02
C ALA A 423 -36.86 28.77 14.05
N GLN A 424 -36.40 28.64 12.83
CA GLN A 424 -36.44 29.70 11.83
C GLN A 424 -37.89 29.97 11.33
N SER A 425 -38.72 28.94 11.26
CA SER A 425 -40.16 29.11 10.97
C SER A 425 -40.85 29.93 12.04
N TRP A 426 -40.52 29.70 13.31
CA TRP A 426 -41.09 30.49 14.39
C TRP A 426 -40.62 31.96 14.37
N ASP A 427 -39.41 32.22 13.90
CA ASP A 427 -38.93 33.58 13.71
C ASP A 427 -39.70 34.34 12.62
N VAL A 428 -40.17 33.63 11.58
CA VAL A 428 -41.08 34.20 10.58
C VAL A 428 -42.41 34.60 11.24
N VAL A 429 -42.98 33.74 12.09
CA VAL A 429 -44.20 34.07 12.83
C VAL A 429 -44.00 35.27 13.74
N SER A 430 -42.92 35.26 14.53
CA SER A 430 -42.59 36.32 15.51
C SER A 430 -42.36 37.68 14.85
N SER A 431 -41.58 37.69 13.75
CA SER A 431 -41.30 38.91 13.00
C SER A 431 -42.58 39.46 12.32
N THR A 432 -43.42 38.56 11.77
CA THR A 432 -44.67 38.93 11.17
C THR A 432 -45.67 39.51 12.20
N CYS A 433 -45.75 38.89 13.37
CA CYS A 433 -46.54 39.43 14.48
C CYS A 433 -46.04 40.83 14.89
N SER A 434 -44.73 41.01 15.00
CA SER A 434 -44.11 42.29 15.34
C SER A 434 -44.40 43.38 14.29
N TYR A 435 -44.33 43.01 13.02
CA TYR A 435 -44.69 43.88 11.91
C TYR A 435 -46.19 44.29 11.96
N TRP A 436 -47.07 43.28 12.11
CA TRP A 436 -48.51 43.53 12.18
C TRP A 436 -48.89 44.42 13.35
N VAL A 437 -48.28 44.27 14.51
CA VAL A 437 -48.49 45.16 15.69
C VAL A 437 -48.25 46.61 15.30
N LYS A 438 -47.17 46.92 14.63
CA LYS A 438 -46.76 48.29 14.29
C LYS A 438 -47.52 48.85 13.07
N PHE A 439 -47.72 48.05 12.02
CA PHE A 439 -48.09 48.51 10.72
C PHE A 439 -49.39 47.89 10.18
N GLY A 440 -50.05 47.02 10.94
CA GLY A 440 -51.33 46.41 10.55
C GLY A 440 -52.42 47.46 10.34
N LYS A 441 -53.22 47.24 9.32
CA LYS A 441 -54.31 48.16 8.93
C LYS A 441 -55.58 47.93 9.74
N THR A 442 -55.79 46.67 10.18
CA THR A 442 -56.95 46.26 10.98
C THR A 442 -56.52 45.58 12.29
N THR A 443 -57.48 45.38 13.18
CA THR A 443 -57.29 44.51 14.35
C THR A 443 -57.76 43.09 14.10
N ASP A 444 -58.07 42.75 12.88
CA ASP A 444 -58.59 41.46 12.47
C ASP A 444 -57.42 40.43 12.34
N GLU A 445 -57.62 39.27 12.89
CA GLU A 445 -56.68 38.15 12.81
C GLU A 445 -56.52 37.61 11.39
N GLU A 446 -57.52 37.84 10.51
CA GLU A 446 -57.44 37.41 9.10
C GLU A 446 -56.35 38.19 8.33
N GLU A 447 -56.12 39.47 8.67
CA GLU A 447 -54.99 40.23 8.13
C GLU A 447 -53.66 39.62 8.56
N LEU A 448 -53.49 39.29 9.85
CA LEU A 448 -52.26 38.66 10.36
C LEU A 448 -52.05 37.31 9.70
N LYS A 449 -53.08 36.50 9.56
CA LYS A 449 -53.05 35.21 8.91
C LYS A 449 -52.57 35.31 7.46
N THR A 450 -53.10 36.25 6.71
CA THR A 450 -52.70 36.51 5.32
C THR A 450 -51.23 36.93 5.23
N LEU A 451 -50.74 37.75 6.18
CA LEU A 451 -49.36 38.16 6.25
C LEU A 451 -48.41 36.98 6.60
N VAL A 452 -48.83 36.16 7.56
CA VAL A 452 -48.06 34.94 7.94
C VAL A 452 -47.98 34.00 6.76
N ASP A 453 -49.07 33.70 6.08
CA ASP A 453 -49.11 32.84 4.90
C ASP A 453 -48.19 33.34 3.78
N LYS A 454 -48.19 34.63 3.50
CA LYS A 454 -47.29 35.23 2.51
C LYS A 454 -45.83 35.06 2.88
N ASN A 455 -45.48 35.45 4.11
CA ASN A 455 -44.11 35.40 4.60
C ASN A 455 -43.57 33.96 4.71
N PHE A 456 -44.43 33.00 5.01
CA PHE A 456 -44.10 31.59 4.98
C PHE A 456 -43.81 31.06 3.57
N LYS A 457 -44.63 31.45 2.56
CA LYS A 457 -44.34 31.08 1.17
C LYS A 457 -43.02 31.64 0.68
N ASP A 458 -42.71 32.88 1.08
CA ASP A 458 -41.42 33.49 0.76
C ASP A 458 -40.25 32.78 1.50
N PHE A 459 -40.41 32.43 2.76
CA PHE A 459 -39.49 31.64 3.54
C PHE A 459 -39.25 30.26 2.91
N GLN A 460 -40.30 29.55 2.55
CA GLN A 460 -40.24 28.25 1.88
C GLN A 460 -39.42 28.29 0.60
N ARG A 461 -39.68 29.29 -0.26
CA ARG A 461 -39.00 29.43 -1.55
C ARG A 461 -37.52 29.80 -1.44
N ASN A 462 -37.17 30.65 -0.46
CA ASN A 462 -35.89 31.33 -0.44
C ASN A 462 -34.95 30.84 0.67
N LYS A 463 -35.45 30.15 1.71
CA LYS A 463 -34.64 29.86 2.92
C LYS A 463 -34.56 28.38 3.28
N VAL A 464 -35.58 27.57 3.03
CA VAL A 464 -35.60 26.18 3.51
C VAL A 464 -34.49 25.35 2.92
N SER A 465 -34.23 25.46 1.61
CA SER A 465 -33.09 24.73 0.98
C SER A 465 -31.74 25.14 1.57
N GLN A 466 -31.54 26.42 1.87
CA GLN A 466 -30.31 26.88 2.52
C GLN A 466 -30.17 26.29 3.92
N ILE A 467 -31.24 26.30 4.73
CA ILE A 467 -31.25 25.74 6.09
C ILE A 467 -30.91 24.25 6.05
N VAL A 468 -31.52 23.50 5.12
CA VAL A 468 -31.26 22.07 4.94
C VAL A 468 -29.81 21.83 4.59
N ASN A 469 -29.27 22.62 3.66
CA ASN A 469 -27.87 22.52 3.26
C ASN A 469 -26.93 22.81 4.44
N ASP A 470 -27.11 23.93 5.12
CA ASP A 470 -26.26 24.34 6.24
C ASP A 470 -26.29 23.31 7.38
N THR A 471 -27.48 22.82 7.74
CA THR A 471 -27.64 21.78 8.78
C THR A 471 -27.01 20.46 8.37
N LEU A 472 -27.19 20.04 7.11
CA LEU A 472 -26.58 18.81 6.60
C LEU A 472 -25.06 18.89 6.58
N TYR A 473 -24.49 20.03 6.14
CA TYR A 473 -23.05 20.24 6.15
C TYR A 473 -22.48 20.20 7.57
N HIS A 474 -23.15 20.83 8.53
CA HIS A 474 -22.76 20.80 9.93
C HIS A 474 -22.75 19.34 10.46
N PHE A 475 -23.84 18.63 10.22
CA PHE A 475 -23.98 17.23 10.61
C PHE A 475 -22.92 16.33 9.99
N ILE A 476 -22.66 16.46 8.69
CA ILE A 476 -21.61 15.69 7.99
C ILE A 476 -20.23 15.99 8.57
N ASN A 477 -19.91 17.25 8.83
CA ASN A 477 -18.60 17.62 9.39
C ASN A 477 -18.41 17.09 10.81
N GLU A 478 -19.40 17.18 11.69
CA GLU A 478 -19.37 16.61 13.03
C GLU A 478 -19.22 15.07 12.99
N THR A 479 -20.04 14.42 12.17
CA THR A 479 -20.00 12.96 12.02
C THR A 479 -18.67 12.50 11.42
N SER A 480 -18.13 13.23 10.45
CA SER A 480 -16.80 12.94 9.87
C SER A 480 -15.69 13.06 10.91
N GLU A 481 -15.76 14.03 11.79
CA GLU A 481 -14.79 14.21 12.86
C GLU A 481 -14.89 13.10 13.93
N ASP A 482 -16.11 12.68 14.28
CA ASP A 482 -16.32 11.54 15.19
C ASP A 482 -15.80 10.22 14.56
N ILE A 483 -16.06 10.01 13.29
CA ILE A 483 -15.50 8.87 12.53
C ILE A 483 -13.97 8.92 12.55
N ARG A 484 -13.37 10.09 12.29
CA ARG A 484 -11.91 10.27 12.31
C ARG A 484 -11.32 9.90 13.66
N LYS A 485 -11.91 10.38 14.77
CA LYS A 485 -11.47 10.05 16.12
C LYS A 485 -11.51 8.55 16.37
N GLN A 486 -12.62 7.89 16.04
CA GLN A 486 -12.75 6.44 16.20
C GLN A 486 -11.80 5.65 15.30
N MET A 487 -11.55 6.13 14.07
CA MET A 487 -10.53 5.54 13.20
C MET A 487 -9.14 5.66 13.81
N ASN A 488 -8.77 6.85 14.33
CA ASN A 488 -7.48 7.08 14.94
C ASN A 488 -7.28 6.25 16.21
N GLU A 489 -8.30 6.01 17.01
CA GLU A 489 -8.25 5.08 18.15
C GLU A 489 -7.90 3.65 17.70
N ILE A 490 -8.46 3.19 16.60
CA ILE A 490 -8.14 1.86 16.06
C ILE A 490 -6.75 1.87 15.42
N ILE A 491 -6.42 2.91 14.63
CA ILE A 491 -5.12 3.05 13.97
C ILE A 491 -4.00 3.09 15.00
N SER A 492 -4.15 3.82 16.10
CA SER A 492 -3.12 3.93 17.15
C SER A 492 -2.75 2.59 17.77
N ARG A 493 -3.69 1.64 17.83
CA ARG A 493 -3.44 0.28 18.35
C ARG A 493 -2.65 -0.59 17.36
N TYR A 494 -2.90 -0.45 16.06
CA TYR A 494 -2.33 -1.32 15.03
C TYR A 494 -1.17 -0.70 14.26
N ALA A 495 -1.12 0.62 14.16
CA ALA A 495 -0.09 1.36 13.42
C ALA A 495 0.23 2.71 14.12
N PRO A 496 0.83 2.69 15.33
CA PRO A 496 1.16 3.92 16.06
C PRO A 496 2.12 4.80 15.27
N GLY A 497 1.98 6.09 15.49
CA GLY A 497 2.69 7.10 14.71
C GLY A 497 2.04 7.42 13.36
N ARG A 498 0.93 6.76 13.04
CA ARG A 498 0.08 7.09 11.90
C ARG A 498 -1.26 7.59 12.41
N GLU A 499 -1.70 8.69 11.85
CA GLU A 499 -3.01 9.24 12.15
C GLU A 499 -3.60 9.90 10.90
N ILE A 500 -4.91 9.94 10.85
CA ILE A 500 -5.63 10.76 9.90
C ILE A 500 -5.64 12.17 10.48
N SER A 501 -4.72 13.01 10.00
CA SER A 501 -4.45 14.35 10.54
C SER A 501 -5.59 15.34 10.33
N SER A 502 -6.39 15.19 9.26
CA SER A 502 -7.56 16.04 9.00
C SER A 502 -8.58 15.31 8.14
N THR A 503 -9.87 15.53 8.41
CA THR A 503 -10.95 15.22 7.47
C THR A 503 -10.89 16.18 6.29
N VAL A 504 -11.28 15.71 5.10
CA VAL A 504 -11.49 16.60 3.96
C VAL A 504 -12.69 17.49 4.33
N LYS A 505 -12.43 18.73 4.73
CA LYS A 505 -13.50 19.72 4.94
C LYS A 505 -14.06 20.10 3.57
N ILE A 506 -15.32 19.81 3.35
CA ILE A 506 -16.02 20.23 2.14
C ILE A 506 -16.54 21.63 2.41
N GLN A 507 -16.06 22.63 1.66
CA GLN A 507 -16.59 23.98 1.65
C GLN A 507 -17.51 24.15 0.43
N LEU A 508 -18.70 24.67 0.65
CA LEU A 508 -19.58 25.13 -0.43
C LEU A 508 -18.85 26.18 -1.28
N GLY A 509 -18.67 25.90 -2.55
CA GLY A 509 -18.21 26.89 -3.54
C GLY A 509 -16.83 26.68 -4.18
N ASN A 510 -15.99 25.73 -3.73
CA ASN A 510 -14.66 25.51 -4.29
C ASN A 510 -14.37 24.07 -4.74
N ILE A 511 -15.35 23.44 -5.42
CA ILE A 511 -15.26 21.99 -5.76
C ILE A 511 -14.63 21.77 -7.16
N GLU A 512 -14.31 22.80 -7.92
CA GLU A 512 -13.91 22.63 -9.34
C GLU A 512 -12.51 22.09 -9.59
N ALA A 513 -11.65 21.90 -8.60
CA ALA A 513 -10.22 21.67 -8.89
C ALA A 513 -9.58 20.37 -8.34
N ILE A 514 -10.27 19.47 -7.64
CA ILE A 514 -9.57 18.33 -7.00
C ILE A 514 -10.29 16.99 -7.22
N ASN A 515 -9.78 16.18 -8.14
CA ASN A 515 -10.03 14.73 -8.36
C ASN A 515 -11.50 14.22 -8.49
N SER A 516 -11.72 13.30 -9.43
CA SER A 516 -12.99 12.60 -9.69
C SER A 516 -13.70 12.05 -8.43
N SER A 517 -12.94 11.69 -7.41
CA SER A 517 -13.44 11.17 -6.13
C SER A 517 -14.19 12.21 -5.27
N LEU A 518 -13.81 13.50 -5.34
CA LEU A 518 -14.52 14.58 -4.64
C LEU A 518 -15.80 14.99 -5.38
N SER A 519 -15.85 14.84 -6.70
CA SER A 519 -17.04 15.04 -7.50
C SER A 519 -18.17 14.09 -7.09
N ASP A 520 -17.85 12.82 -6.85
CA ASP A 520 -18.84 11.82 -6.42
C ASP A 520 -19.39 12.12 -5.01
N MET A 521 -18.55 12.63 -4.11
CA MET A 521 -18.97 13.04 -2.76
C MET A 521 -19.89 14.26 -2.82
N SER A 522 -19.53 15.26 -3.64
CA SER A 522 -20.36 16.45 -3.87
C SER A 522 -21.74 16.10 -4.44
N LYS A 523 -21.76 15.20 -5.42
CA LYS A 523 -23.00 14.73 -6.02
C LYS A 523 -23.89 14.02 -4.99
N ALA A 524 -23.32 13.16 -4.15
CA ALA A 524 -24.05 12.49 -3.09
C ALA A 524 -24.66 13.49 -2.09
N ILE A 525 -23.93 14.56 -1.71
CA ILE A 525 -24.47 15.61 -0.83
C ILE A 525 -25.61 16.35 -1.52
N THR A 526 -25.48 16.71 -2.80
CA THR A 526 -26.56 17.37 -3.56
C THR A 526 -27.80 16.50 -3.62
N GLU A 527 -27.66 15.21 -3.92
CA GLU A 527 -28.77 14.26 -3.94
C GLU A 527 -29.48 14.16 -2.57
N ILE A 528 -28.72 14.20 -1.46
CA ILE A 528 -29.29 14.24 -0.10
C ILE A 528 -30.03 15.55 0.13
N CYS A 529 -29.44 16.68 -0.19
CA CYS A 529 -30.05 18.01 -0.03
C CYS A 529 -31.36 18.14 -0.79
N ASP A 530 -31.41 17.70 -2.04
CA ASP A 530 -32.60 17.75 -2.88
C ASP A 530 -33.71 16.84 -2.34
N SER A 531 -33.36 15.61 -1.95
CA SER A 531 -34.29 14.66 -1.37
C SER A 531 -34.89 15.17 -0.06
N ILE A 532 -34.07 15.72 0.82
CA ILE A 532 -34.49 16.27 2.11
C ILE A 532 -35.32 17.53 1.91
N SER A 533 -34.89 18.48 1.08
CA SER A 533 -35.57 19.77 0.85
C SER A 533 -36.96 19.56 0.30
N ASN A 534 -37.10 18.73 -0.73
CA ASN A 534 -38.41 18.47 -1.35
C ASN A 534 -39.38 17.78 -0.38
N THR A 535 -38.91 16.80 0.37
CA THR A 535 -39.76 16.05 1.32
C THR A 535 -40.09 16.87 2.55
N LEU A 536 -39.13 17.59 3.13
CA LEU A 536 -39.36 18.43 4.31
C LEU A 536 -40.31 19.60 4.02
N VAL A 537 -40.15 20.26 2.87
CA VAL A 537 -41.01 21.38 2.49
C VAL A 537 -42.47 20.96 2.46
N ASP A 538 -42.80 19.82 1.85
CA ASP A 538 -44.19 19.35 1.75
C ASP A 538 -44.78 18.92 3.12
N ILE A 539 -44.04 18.13 3.88
CA ILE A 539 -44.48 17.63 5.19
C ILE A 539 -44.59 18.78 6.20
N PHE A 540 -43.59 19.64 6.23
CA PHE A 540 -43.48 20.73 7.19
C PHE A 540 -44.56 21.78 6.96
N TRP A 541 -44.83 22.12 5.69
CA TRP A 541 -45.89 23.04 5.34
C TRP A 541 -47.27 22.53 5.78
N LYS A 542 -47.57 21.28 5.53
CA LYS A 542 -48.82 20.66 5.96
C LYS A 542 -48.98 20.69 7.49
N ALA A 543 -47.89 20.38 8.22
CA ALA A 543 -47.93 20.39 9.69
C ALA A 543 -48.06 21.81 10.27
N ILE A 544 -47.31 22.79 9.77
CA ILE A 544 -47.42 24.19 10.22
C ILE A 544 -48.77 24.78 9.88
N ALA A 545 -49.29 24.58 8.66
CA ALA A 545 -50.58 25.08 8.27
C ALA A 545 -51.68 24.58 9.22
N VAL A 546 -51.72 23.29 9.53
CA VAL A 546 -52.72 22.71 10.43
C VAL A 546 -52.66 23.35 11.84
N TYR A 547 -51.49 23.52 12.41
CA TYR A 547 -51.35 24.02 13.77
C TYR A 547 -51.43 25.53 13.89
N LEU A 548 -50.95 26.30 12.91
CA LEU A 548 -51.15 27.75 12.87
C LEU A 548 -52.62 28.08 12.64
N TRP A 549 -53.32 27.37 11.73
CA TRP A 549 -54.76 27.55 11.52
C TRP A 549 -55.55 27.19 12.78
N GLY A 550 -55.17 26.16 13.52
CA GLY A 550 -55.80 25.82 14.80
C GLY A 550 -55.65 26.89 15.88
N ILE A 551 -54.56 27.68 15.87
CA ILE A 551 -54.38 28.81 16.80
C ILE A 551 -55.35 29.95 16.46
N PHE A 552 -55.58 30.21 15.17
CA PHE A 552 -56.50 31.26 14.71
C PHE A 552 -57.97 30.89 14.81
N CYS A 553 -58.31 29.62 15.05
CA CYS A 553 -59.70 29.15 15.18
C CYS A 553 -60.23 29.13 16.63
N LEU A 554 -59.45 29.54 17.64
CA LEU A 554 -59.91 29.59 19.03
C LEU A 554 -60.73 30.86 19.29
N PRO A 555 -61.93 30.76 19.90
CA PRO A 555 -62.77 31.91 20.14
C PRO A 555 -62.13 32.89 21.13
N TYR A 556 -61.97 34.11 20.66
CA TYR A 556 -61.48 35.22 21.47
C TYR A 556 -62.61 35.71 22.43
N TYR A 557 -62.52 35.35 23.70
CA TYR A 557 -63.40 35.91 24.73
C TYR A 557 -62.68 37.08 25.40
N ILE A 558 -63.24 38.28 25.07
CA ILE A 558 -63.37 39.50 25.86
C ILE A 558 -62.10 40.17 26.44
N PHE A 559 -61.73 41.29 25.82
CA PHE A 559 -61.53 42.53 26.58
C PHE A 559 -62.03 43.72 25.74
N LYS A 560 -63.15 44.19 26.21
CA LYS A 560 -63.87 45.34 25.61
C LYS A 560 -63.33 46.61 26.21
N ALA A 561 -63.14 47.60 25.34
CA ALA A 561 -63.09 49.04 25.54
C ALA A 561 -61.74 49.67 25.99
N LEU A 562 -61.30 50.69 25.21
CA LEU A 562 -60.32 51.71 25.54
C LEU A 562 -58.81 51.37 25.33
N ARG A 563 -58.48 50.59 24.31
CA ARG A 563 -57.12 50.46 23.83
C ARG A 563 -57.00 50.86 22.36
N SER A 564 -55.89 51.54 22.02
CA SER A 564 -55.55 51.79 20.61
C SER A 564 -55.54 50.49 19.81
N ASP A 565 -55.76 50.53 18.51
CA ASP A 565 -55.75 49.34 17.66
C ASP A 565 -54.38 48.64 17.70
N GLU A 566 -53.30 49.37 17.87
CA GLU A 566 -52.00 48.83 18.12
C GLU A 566 -51.92 48.00 19.42
N SER A 567 -52.51 48.50 20.52
CA SER A 567 -52.57 47.77 21.78
C SER A 567 -53.41 46.50 21.70
N LYS A 568 -54.47 46.49 20.91
CA LYS A 568 -55.27 45.28 20.64
C LYS A 568 -54.49 44.27 19.84
N ARG A 569 -53.81 44.70 18.76
CA ARG A 569 -52.90 43.85 17.97
C ARG A 569 -51.78 43.28 18.84
N LYS A 570 -51.14 44.08 19.73
CA LYS A 570 -50.10 43.64 20.67
C LYS A 570 -50.64 42.54 21.60
N GLY A 571 -51.84 42.66 22.12
CA GLY A 571 -52.44 41.63 22.98
C GLY A 571 -52.63 40.30 22.24
N LYS A 572 -53.17 40.34 21.04
CA LYS A 572 -53.35 39.15 20.17
C LYS A 572 -52.03 38.54 19.77
N ALA A 573 -51.05 39.31 19.33
CA ALA A 573 -49.71 38.85 19.01
C ALA A 573 -49.04 38.17 20.20
N SER A 574 -49.16 38.75 21.41
CA SER A 574 -48.60 38.17 22.64
C SER A 574 -49.20 36.81 22.97
N GLU A 575 -50.52 36.64 22.75
CA GLU A 575 -51.19 35.35 22.96
C GLU A 575 -50.68 34.27 21.97
N ILE A 576 -50.54 34.62 20.69
CA ILE A 576 -50.00 33.71 19.67
C ILE A 576 -48.54 33.33 20.03
N LEU A 577 -47.70 34.29 20.36
CA LEU A 577 -46.31 34.05 20.71
C LEU A 577 -46.16 33.26 22.02
N GLY A 578 -47.09 33.43 22.96
CA GLY A 578 -47.13 32.63 24.19
C GLY A 578 -47.38 31.14 23.99
N LYS A 579 -47.92 30.75 22.83
CA LYS A 579 -48.17 29.34 22.46
C LYS A 579 -46.96 28.65 21.80
N LYS A 580 -45.82 29.33 21.68
CA LYS A 580 -44.60 28.82 21.02
C LYS A 580 -44.30 27.37 21.39
N ALA A 581 -44.07 27.09 22.68
CA ALA A 581 -43.68 25.77 23.15
C ALA A 581 -44.65 24.66 22.77
N LYS A 582 -45.96 24.93 22.84
CA LYS A 582 -47.00 23.95 22.49
C LYS A 582 -47.01 23.68 20.99
N VAL A 583 -46.98 24.73 20.17
CA VAL A 583 -47.03 24.60 18.70
C VAL A 583 -45.80 23.94 18.16
N THR A 584 -44.61 24.39 18.58
CA THR A 584 -43.35 23.81 18.13
C THR A 584 -43.20 22.34 18.53
N SER A 585 -43.67 21.96 19.75
CA SER A 585 -43.68 20.55 20.17
C SER A 585 -44.59 19.68 19.30
N GLN A 586 -45.77 20.17 18.96
CA GLN A 586 -46.73 19.43 18.12
C GLN A 586 -46.24 19.30 16.68
N VAL A 587 -45.69 20.39 16.11
CA VAL A 587 -45.09 20.38 14.77
C VAL A 587 -43.93 19.38 14.72
N ARG A 588 -43.04 19.41 15.72
CA ARG A 588 -41.92 18.47 15.88
C ARG A 588 -42.38 17.01 15.84
N GLN A 589 -43.38 16.66 16.67
CA GLN A 589 -43.91 15.30 16.73
C GLN A 589 -44.48 14.84 15.40
N ASN A 590 -45.22 15.68 14.73
CA ASN A 590 -45.86 15.33 13.46
C ASN A 590 -44.87 15.20 12.33
N VAL A 591 -43.93 16.14 12.20
CA VAL A 591 -42.89 16.08 11.17
C VAL A 591 -42.01 14.84 11.36
N LYS A 592 -41.58 14.56 12.59
CA LYS A 592 -40.80 13.33 12.89
C LYS A 592 -41.62 12.06 12.57
N ALA A 593 -42.89 12.01 12.89
CA ALA A 593 -43.75 10.88 12.61
C ALA A 593 -43.94 10.64 11.11
N GLU A 594 -44.14 11.70 10.34
CA GLU A 594 -44.32 11.62 8.88
C GLU A 594 -43.01 11.25 8.18
N LEU A 595 -41.84 11.85 8.55
CA LEU A 595 -40.53 11.46 8.05
C LEU A 595 -40.20 10.03 8.44
N GLY A 596 -40.60 9.63 9.66
CA GLY A 596 -40.41 8.26 10.15
C GLY A 596 -41.19 7.21 9.35
N LYS A 597 -42.32 7.55 8.76
CA LYS A 597 -43.15 6.66 7.92
C LYS A 597 -42.73 6.66 6.45
N ASN A 598 -41.99 7.66 5.99
CA ASN A 598 -41.58 7.78 4.60
C ASN A 598 -40.36 6.89 4.31
N ALA A 599 -40.64 5.67 3.82
CA ALA A 599 -39.60 4.67 3.53
C ALA A 599 -38.65 5.11 2.40
N ASP A 600 -39.18 5.77 1.37
CA ASP A 600 -38.39 6.24 0.22
C ASP A 600 -37.41 7.32 0.65
N PHE A 601 -37.82 8.26 1.49
CA PHE A 601 -36.97 9.27 2.09
C PHE A 601 -35.83 8.64 2.91
N LYS A 602 -36.19 7.73 3.83
CA LYS A 602 -35.21 7.05 4.67
C LYS A 602 -34.16 6.29 3.84
N ASN A 603 -34.62 5.52 2.88
CA ASN A 603 -33.76 4.72 2.02
C ASN A 603 -32.82 5.62 1.19
N SER A 604 -33.38 6.68 0.58
CA SER A 604 -32.60 7.64 -0.23
C SER A 604 -31.50 8.30 0.60
N VAL A 605 -31.83 8.86 1.76
CA VAL A 605 -30.89 9.54 2.64
C VAL A 605 -29.84 8.56 3.19
N THR A 606 -30.25 7.37 3.62
CA THR A 606 -29.34 6.35 4.13
C THR A 606 -28.37 5.88 3.06
N MET A 607 -28.85 5.61 1.84
CA MET A 607 -27.98 5.21 0.72
C MET A 607 -26.95 6.28 0.36
N SER A 608 -27.38 7.53 0.32
CA SER A 608 -26.49 8.64 -0.04
C SER A 608 -25.47 8.95 1.05
N LEU A 609 -25.85 8.90 2.33
CA LEU A 609 -24.93 9.00 3.47
C LEU A 609 -23.93 7.83 3.46
N HIS A 610 -24.40 6.62 3.22
CA HIS A 610 -23.55 5.42 3.11
C HIS A 610 -22.52 5.59 1.99
N LYS A 611 -22.93 6.03 0.81
CA LYS A 611 -22.06 6.30 -0.33
C LYS A 611 -21.01 7.38 0.01
N TYR A 612 -21.43 8.47 0.64
CA TYR A 612 -20.53 9.54 1.07
C TYR A 612 -19.48 9.06 2.06
N PHE A 613 -19.89 8.44 3.16
CA PHE A 613 -18.98 8.00 4.20
C PHE A 613 -18.08 6.84 3.75
N THR A 614 -18.57 5.93 2.92
CA THR A 614 -17.75 4.87 2.32
C THR A 614 -16.62 5.49 1.51
N LYS A 615 -16.90 6.51 0.69
CA LYS A 615 -15.89 7.19 -0.12
C LYS A 615 -14.89 7.97 0.74
N LEU A 616 -15.38 8.66 1.78
CA LEU A 616 -14.53 9.36 2.75
C LEU A 616 -13.53 8.40 3.41
N ILE A 617 -13.98 7.20 3.77
CA ILE A 617 -13.16 6.16 4.36
C ILE A 617 -12.10 5.69 3.37
N GLU A 618 -12.48 5.38 2.14
CA GLU A 618 -11.55 4.94 1.11
C GLU A 618 -10.43 5.96 0.89
N LEU A 619 -10.76 7.25 0.80
CA LEU A 619 -9.78 8.33 0.65
C LEU A 619 -8.84 8.46 1.85
N ASN A 620 -9.35 8.26 3.06
CA ASN A 620 -8.53 8.33 4.27
C ASN A 620 -7.68 7.06 4.48
N LEU A 621 -8.22 5.89 4.12
CA LEU A 621 -7.48 4.63 4.17
C LEU A 621 -6.32 4.61 3.18
N GLN A 622 -6.45 5.20 1.99
CA GLN A 622 -5.36 5.34 1.04
C GLN A 622 -4.13 6.08 1.61
N LYS A 623 -4.33 6.96 2.59
CA LYS A 623 -3.23 7.66 3.29
C LYS A 623 -2.55 6.79 4.35
N VAL A 624 -3.23 5.77 4.85
CA VAL A 624 -2.74 4.85 5.89
C VAL A 624 -2.09 3.61 5.28
N ILE A 625 -2.55 3.21 4.09
CA ILE A 625 -2.02 2.07 3.35
C ILE A 625 -0.64 2.42 2.79
N ILE A 626 0.35 1.59 3.08
CA ILE A 626 1.61 1.63 2.35
C ILE A 626 1.34 0.92 1.02
N PRO A 627 1.55 1.57 -0.14
CA PRO A 627 1.44 0.88 -1.40
C PRO A 627 2.44 -0.27 -1.43
N ILE A 628 1.95 -1.50 -1.54
CA ILE A 628 2.79 -2.71 -1.65
C ILE A 628 3.24 -2.91 -3.09
N GLU A 629 2.45 -2.41 -4.02
CA GLU A 629 2.72 -2.40 -5.46
C GLU A 629 3.06 -1.01 -6.00
#